data_c08142d60bda84cb354bddb57f847b44
#
_entry.id   c08142d60bda84cb354bddb57f847b44
#
_cell.length_a   1.000
_cell.length_b   1.000
_cell.length_c   1.000
_cell.angle_alpha   90.00
_cell.angle_beta   90.00
_cell.angle_gamma   90.00
#
_symmetry.space_group_name_H-M   'P 1'
#
loop_
_entity.id
_entity.type
_entity.pdbx_description
1 polymer ?
#
loop_
_entity_poly.entity_id
_entity_poly.type
_entity_poly.pdbx_seq_one_letter_code
_entity_poly.pdbx_strand_id
1 'polypeptide(L)'
;MKRILISISIYLLCQSGVAHAEISQKKWRFGIFGGVQEASPSRVNTFTDNGTALNFDADWEGNSLSMPPYYSIRTSYWDSTASAWEIDFTHSKVYAKSSTLTDSSLDHLEFTDGINVLSLSRVWQLADNKSNNSYLPYVGLGGGVSLPHVEIIKSSNPTIARTMGYQFGGFSGQAQAGIRLPINSNINAVFEYKITFIALDVETAASRSFKTNLVTNAINIGIEF
;
A
#
# COMPACT_ATOMS: atom_id res chain seq x y z
N MET A 1 8.35 15.67 -27.88
CA MET A 1 7.57 15.15 -26.75
C MET A 1 6.33 14.46 -27.31
N LYS A 2 6.34 13.12 -27.46
CA LYS A 2 5.19 12.36 -27.95
C LYS A 2 4.42 11.83 -26.74
N ARG A 3 3.19 12.32 -26.54
CA ARG A 3 2.25 11.77 -25.56
C ARG A 3 1.74 10.42 -26.07
N ILE A 4 2.10 9.34 -25.41
CA ILE A 4 1.52 8.02 -25.65
C ILE A 4 0.25 7.95 -24.82
N LEU A 5 -0.88 8.10 -25.50
CA LEU A 5 -2.20 7.77 -24.94
C LEU A 5 -2.34 6.24 -25.02
N ILE A 6 -2.21 5.58 -23.89
CA ILE A 6 -2.56 4.16 -23.79
C ILE A 6 -4.06 4.09 -23.60
N SER A 7 -4.78 3.86 -24.70
CA SER A 7 -6.19 3.50 -24.66
C SER A 7 -6.30 2.03 -24.24
N ILE A 8 -6.62 1.80 -22.98
CA ILE A 8 -6.97 0.46 -22.49
C ILE A 8 -8.40 0.18 -22.93
N SER A 9 -8.55 -0.47 -24.09
CA SER A 9 -9.82 -1.05 -24.50
C SER A 9 -10.04 -2.36 -23.75
N ILE A 10 -10.75 -2.30 -22.62
CA ILE A 10 -11.26 -3.51 -21.97
C ILE A 10 -12.46 -3.98 -22.79
N TYR A 11 -12.23 -4.87 -23.75
CA TYR A 11 -13.31 -5.63 -24.37
C TYR A 11 -13.79 -6.67 -23.37
N LEU A 12 -14.95 -6.38 -22.76
CA LEU A 12 -15.65 -7.33 -21.91
C LEU A 12 -16.16 -8.48 -22.78
N LEU A 13 -15.53 -9.64 -22.66
CA LEU A 13 -16.11 -10.91 -23.07
C LEU A 13 -17.21 -11.29 -22.05
N CYS A 14 -18.39 -10.74 -22.24
CA CYS A 14 -19.60 -11.16 -21.55
C CYS A 14 -20.52 -11.80 -22.56
N GLN A 15 -20.51 -13.13 -22.62
CA GLN A 15 -21.72 -13.95 -22.90
C GLN A 15 -21.42 -15.43 -22.69
N SER A 16 -21.51 -15.89 -21.46
CA SER A 16 -21.87 -17.27 -21.16
C SER A 16 -22.39 -17.31 -19.72
N GLY A 17 -23.60 -17.83 -19.56
CA GLY A 17 -24.45 -17.85 -18.39
C GLY A 17 -23.70 -17.85 -17.04
N VAL A 18 -23.63 -16.69 -16.43
CA VAL A 18 -23.16 -16.56 -15.05
C VAL A 18 -24.26 -17.15 -14.18
N ALA A 19 -24.02 -18.33 -13.62
CA ALA A 19 -24.83 -18.85 -12.54
C ALA A 19 -24.87 -17.77 -11.46
N HIS A 20 -26.06 -17.28 -11.12
CA HIS A 20 -26.23 -16.30 -10.06
C HIS A 20 -25.88 -16.97 -8.73
N ALA A 21 -24.64 -16.83 -8.32
CA ALA A 21 -24.21 -17.30 -7.01
C ALA A 21 -24.82 -16.35 -5.99
N GLU A 22 -25.78 -16.84 -5.22
CA GLU A 22 -26.28 -16.16 -4.03
C GLU A 22 -25.06 -15.99 -3.10
N ILE A 23 -24.61 -14.73 -2.90
CA ILE A 23 -23.45 -14.46 -2.05
C ILE A 23 -23.84 -14.86 -0.64
N SER A 24 -23.19 -15.90 -0.15
CA SER A 24 -23.33 -16.36 1.23
C SER A 24 -23.13 -15.16 2.17
N GLN A 25 -24.05 -14.93 3.11
CA GLN A 25 -23.93 -13.90 4.15
C GLN A 25 -22.91 -14.32 5.21
N LYS A 26 -21.69 -14.69 4.77
CA LYS A 26 -20.60 -14.89 5.71
C LYS A 26 -20.29 -13.55 6.36
N LYS A 27 -20.41 -13.50 7.69
CA LYS A 27 -20.01 -12.31 8.46
C LYS A 27 -18.50 -12.06 8.37
N TRP A 28 -17.71 -13.10 8.26
CA TRP A 28 -16.25 -13.03 8.14
C TRP A 28 -15.82 -13.39 6.72
N ARG A 29 -14.89 -12.60 6.20
CA ARG A 29 -14.22 -12.87 4.92
C ARG A 29 -12.73 -12.65 5.09
N PHE A 30 -11.95 -13.44 4.37
CA PHE A 30 -10.50 -13.35 4.32
C PHE A 30 -10.08 -13.06 2.89
N GLY A 31 -9.06 -12.22 2.72
CA GLY A 31 -8.57 -11.85 1.39
C GLY A 31 -7.05 -11.88 1.33
N ILE A 32 -6.53 -12.27 0.16
CA ILE A 32 -5.12 -12.20 -0.18
C ILE A 32 -5.00 -11.42 -1.48
N PHE A 33 -4.12 -10.42 -1.48
CA PHE A 33 -3.95 -9.50 -2.59
C PHE A 33 -2.47 -9.40 -2.97
N GLY A 34 -2.22 -9.30 -4.26
CA GLY A 34 -0.97 -8.84 -4.83
C GLY A 34 -1.23 -7.61 -5.69
N GLY A 35 -0.17 -6.93 -6.11
CA GLY A 35 -0.37 -5.74 -6.92
C GLY A 35 0.93 -5.03 -7.26
N VAL A 36 0.76 -3.83 -7.77
CA VAL A 36 1.85 -2.89 -8.02
C VAL A 36 1.59 -1.60 -7.26
N GLN A 37 2.64 -1.05 -6.69
CA GLN A 37 2.58 0.15 -5.87
C GLN A 37 3.72 1.08 -6.25
N GLU A 38 3.43 2.38 -6.22
CA GLU A 38 4.40 3.47 -6.34
C GLU A 38 4.21 4.46 -5.19
N ALA A 39 5.30 5.13 -4.81
CA ALA A 39 5.24 6.21 -3.85
C ALA A 39 5.47 7.56 -4.53
N SER A 40 4.67 8.55 -4.13
CA SER A 40 4.81 9.91 -4.62
C SER A 40 6.07 10.57 -4.04
N PRO A 41 6.69 11.53 -4.76
CA PRO A 41 7.77 12.34 -4.21
C PRO A 41 7.39 12.96 -2.87
N SER A 42 8.35 13.03 -1.96
CA SER A 42 8.11 13.61 -0.64
C SER A 42 9.29 14.41 -0.12
N ARG A 43 9.01 15.37 0.76
CA ARG A 43 10.04 16.13 1.45
C ARG A 43 10.55 15.32 2.64
N VAL A 44 11.85 15.05 2.66
CA VAL A 44 12.55 14.54 3.83
C VAL A 44 12.95 15.72 4.70
N ASN A 45 12.45 15.73 5.93
CA ASN A 45 12.76 16.74 6.92
C ASN A 45 13.54 16.09 8.05
N THR A 46 14.49 16.84 8.60
CA THR A 46 15.19 16.41 9.82
C THR A 46 16.00 15.11 9.68
N PHE A 47 16.61 14.86 8.52
CA PHE A 47 17.75 13.92 8.52
C PHE A 47 18.93 14.65 9.15
N THR A 48 19.41 14.19 10.31
CA THR A 48 20.54 14.82 11.01
C THR A 48 21.79 13.99 10.80
N ASP A 49 22.81 14.58 10.18
CA ASP A 49 24.14 14.00 10.06
C ASP A 49 25.14 14.87 10.84
N ASN A 50 25.83 14.28 11.82
CA ASN A 50 26.81 15.00 12.68
C ASN A 50 26.27 16.31 13.27
N GLY A 51 24.97 16.36 13.66
CA GLY A 51 24.32 17.55 14.19
C GLY A 51 23.86 18.55 13.14
N THR A 52 24.09 18.28 11.85
CA THR A 52 23.61 19.12 10.74
C THR A 52 22.32 18.52 10.20
N ALA A 53 21.24 19.31 10.17
CA ALA A 53 20.00 18.90 9.54
C ALA A 53 20.12 18.96 8.01
N LEU A 54 19.85 17.84 7.35
CA LEU A 54 19.73 17.73 5.91
C LEU A 54 18.25 17.63 5.54
N ASN A 55 17.80 18.54 4.70
CA ASN A 55 16.44 18.52 4.16
C ASN A 55 16.55 18.41 2.65
N PHE A 56 15.90 17.42 2.06
CA PHE A 56 15.92 17.21 0.62
C PHE A 56 14.57 16.67 0.12
N ASP A 57 14.33 16.84 -1.17
CA ASP A 57 13.19 16.23 -1.84
C ASP A 57 13.60 14.83 -2.31
N ALA A 58 12.78 13.85 -2.01
CA ALA A 58 13.02 12.47 -2.36
C ALA A 58 12.02 11.98 -3.40
N ASP A 59 12.55 11.46 -4.50
CA ASP A 59 11.82 10.66 -5.47
C ASP A 59 11.95 9.19 -5.11
N TRP A 60 10.83 8.48 -5.18
CA TRP A 60 10.72 7.09 -4.76
C TRP A 60 10.33 6.17 -5.91
N GLU A 61 10.62 4.88 -5.73
CA GLU A 61 10.13 3.80 -6.58
C GLU A 61 9.64 2.62 -5.73
N GLY A 62 8.61 1.92 -6.20
CA GLY A 62 7.91 0.90 -5.42
C GLY A 62 8.54 -0.49 -5.46
N ASN A 63 9.25 -0.84 -6.53
CA ASN A 63 9.90 -2.16 -6.72
C ASN A 63 9.00 -3.36 -6.35
N SER A 64 7.72 -3.28 -6.66
CA SER A 64 6.65 -4.14 -6.14
C SER A 64 6.80 -5.63 -6.45
N LEU A 65 7.54 -5.98 -7.50
CA LEU A 65 7.74 -7.37 -7.94
C LEU A 65 9.07 -7.97 -7.43
N SER A 66 9.93 -7.18 -6.77
CA SER A 66 11.16 -7.69 -6.14
C SER A 66 10.83 -8.41 -4.84
N MET A 67 11.54 -9.50 -4.55
CA MET A 67 11.31 -10.29 -3.34
C MET A 67 11.75 -9.55 -2.05
N PRO A 68 10.95 -9.62 -0.98
CA PRO A 68 9.54 -10.04 -0.94
C PRO A 68 8.66 -9.07 -1.73
N PRO A 69 7.66 -9.55 -2.52
CA PRO A 69 6.84 -8.70 -3.38
C PRO A 69 5.86 -7.86 -2.55
N TYR A 70 5.20 -6.89 -3.21
CA TYR A 70 4.05 -6.22 -2.62
C TYR A 70 2.91 -7.21 -2.42
N TYR A 71 2.31 -7.24 -1.22
CA TYR A 71 1.11 -8.01 -0.91
C TYR A 71 0.29 -7.37 0.20
N SER A 72 -0.97 -7.79 0.30
CA SER A 72 -1.85 -7.46 1.42
C SER A 72 -2.63 -8.70 1.85
N ILE A 73 -2.79 -8.85 3.17
CA ILE A 73 -3.62 -9.88 3.79
C ILE A 73 -4.70 -9.16 4.60
N ARG A 74 -5.94 -9.62 4.43
CA ARG A 74 -7.10 -8.88 4.87
C ARG A 74 -8.11 -9.77 5.56
N THR A 75 -8.73 -9.26 6.61
CA THR A 75 -9.87 -9.87 7.28
C THR A 75 -10.95 -8.83 7.42
N SER A 76 -12.17 -9.13 6.97
CA SER A 76 -13.31 -8.25 7.10
C SER A 76 -14.47 -8.91 7.84
N TYR A 77 -15.12 -8.13 8.71
CA TYR A 77 -16.34 -8.52 9.41
C TYR A 77 -17.51 -7.67 8.90
N TRP A 78 -18.43 -8.30 8.22
CA TRP A 78 -19.63 -7.69 7.67
C TRP A 78 -20.71 -7.61 8.73
N ASP A 79 -21.00 -6.42 9.21
CA ASP A 79 -22.06 -6.16 10.19
C ASP A 79 -23.43 -5.97 9.52
N SER A 80 -23.42 -5.67 8.23
CA SER A 80 -24.61 -5.58 7.37
C SER A 80 -24.28 -6.06 5.95
N THR A 81 -25.27 -6.11 5.07
CA THR A 81 -25.06 -6.40 3.64
C THR A 81 -24.31 -5.30 2.92
N ALA A 82 -24.22 -4.10 3.50
CA ALA A 82 -23.68 -2.92 2.86
C ALA A 82 -22.38 -2.44 3.48
N SER A 83 -21.95 -2.95 4.63
CA SER A 83 -20.76 -2.43 5.30
C SER A 83 -20.01 -3.46 6.16
N ALA A 84 -18.71 -3.26 6.26
CA ALA A 84 -17.80 -4.10 7.04
C ALA A 84 -16.76 -3.29 7.78
N TRP A 85 -16.23 -3.87 8.84
CA TRP A 85 -14.95 -3.53 9.42
C TRP A 85 -13.87 -4.42 8.82
N GLU A 86 -12.74 -3.83 8.45
CA GLU A 86 -11.66 -4.53 7.77
C GLU A 86 -10.32 -4.25 8.45
N ILE A 87 -9.60 -5.31 8.79
CA ILE A 87 -8.20 -5.26 9.21
C ILE A 87 -7.37 -5.66 8.01
N ASP A 88 -6.43 -4.82 7.62
CA ASP A 88 -5.54 -5.00 6.48
C ASP A 88 -4.08 -4.90 6.94
N PHE A 89 -3.30 -5.92 6.65
CA PHE A 89 -1.85 -5.89 6.73
C PHE A 89 -1.29 -5.77 5.31
N THR A 90 -0.61 -4.66 5.02
CA THR A 90 0.01 -4.41 3.72
C THR A 90 1.53 -4.36 3.86
N HIS A 91 2.22 -5.18 3.07
CA HIS A 91 3.65 -5.11 2.86
C HIS A 91 3.95 -4.33 1.59
N SER A 92 4.55 -3.15 1.73
CA SER A 92 4.94 -2.31 0.59
C SER A 92 6.40 -1.91 0.69
N LYS A 93 7.06 -1.70 -0.45
CA LYS A 93 8.47 -1.33 -0.52
C LYS A 93 8.63 0.07 -1.11
N VAL A 94 9.59 0.81 -0.61
CA VAL A 94 9.90 2.16 -1.10
C VAL A 94 11.40 2.33 -1.12
N TYR A 95 11.95 2.66 -2.30
CA TYR A 95 13.35 2.87 -2.57
C TYR A 95 13.57 4.30 -3.06
N ALA A 96 14.61 4.96 -2.58
CA ALA A 96 15.01 6.23 -3.15
C ALA A 96 15.59 6.04 -4.56
N LYS A 97 15.17 6.86 -5.51
CA LYS A 97 15.74 6.86 -6.85
C LYS A 97 17.19 7.35 -6.84
N SER A 98 17.96 6.98 -7.85
CA SER A 98 19.37 7.38 -7.98
C SER A 98 19.58 8.90 -7.96
N SER A 99 18.62 9.68 -8.48
CA SER A 99 18.63 11.15 -8.38
C SER A 99 18.65 11.61 -6.92
N THR A 100 17.74 11.08 -6.12
CA THR A 100 17.64 11.37 -4.69
C THR A 100 18.93 11.02 -3.94
N LEU A 101 19.53 9.85 -4.22
CA LEU A 101 20.77 9.43 -3.61
C LEU A 101 21.92 10.40 -3.93
N THR A 102 22.01 10.85 -5.18
CA THR A 102 23.00 11.83 -5.62
C THR A 102 22.81 13.17 -4.91
N ASP A 103 21.58 13.70 -4.90
CA ASP A 103 21.26 15.00 -4.33
C ASP A 103 21.41 15.03 -2.80
N SER A 104 21.12 13.93 -2.13
CA SER A 104 21.24 13.80 -0.68
C SER A 104 22.64 13.38 -0.21
N SER A 105 23.53 13.01 -1.12
CA SER A 105 24.83 12.39 -0.81
C SER A 105 24.70 11.14 0.06
N LEU A 106 23.62 10.39 -0.11
CA LEU A 106 23.42 9.07 0.49
C LEU A 106 23.78 7.98 -0.53
N ASP A 107 24.38 6.91 -0.07
CA ASP A 107 24.67 5.74 -0.92
C ASP A 107 23.47 4.81 -0.99
N HIS A 108 22.65 4.84 0.05
CA HIS A 108 21.50 3.96 0.16
C HIS A 108 20.42 4.58 1.04
N LEU A 109 19.19 4.52 0.58
CA LEU A 109 18.01 4.96 1.33
C LEU A 109 16.80 4.14 0.85
N GLU A 110 16.37 3.21 1.67
CA GLU A 110 15.24 2.36 1.33
C GLU A 110 14.53 1.79 2.55
N PHE A 111 13.35 1.26 2.29
CA PHE A 111 12.56 0.47 3.22
C PHE A 111 12.39 -0.93 2.62
N THR A 112 13.49 -1.73 2.64
CA THR A 112 13.69 -2.96 1.86
C THR A 112 12.80 -4.11 2.26
N ASP A 113 12.73 -4.40 3.56
CA ASP A 113 11.86 -5.44 4.11
C ASP A 113 10.45 -4.87 4.37
N GLY A 114 10.18 -3.74 3.71
CA GLY A 114 8.90 -3.09 3.57
C GLY A 114 8.57 -2.06 4.63
N ILE A 115 7.66 -1.20 4.23
CA ILE A 115 6.83 -0.44 5.15
C ILE A 115 5.61 -1.30 5.40
N ASN A 116 5.58 -2.00 6.53
CA ASN A 116 4.45 -2.82 6.90
C ASN A 116 3.39 -1.93 7.54
N VAL A 117 2.22 -1.86 6.95
CA VAL A 117 1.10 -1.06 7.47
C VAL A 117 0.02 -2.01 7.98
N LEU A 118 -0.34 -1.86 9.25
CA LEU A 118 -1.49 -2.50 9.85
C LEU A 118 -2.59 -1.46 10.04
N SER A 119 -3.73 -1.64 9.39
CA SER A 119 -4.82 -0.68 9.38
C SER A 119 -6.17 -1.29 9.75
N LEU A 120 -7.05 -0.47 10.29
CA LEU A 120 -8.47 -0.74 10.49
C LEU A 120 -9.27 0.23 9.63
N SER A 121 -10.15 -0.31 8.78
CA SER A 121 -10.94 0.46 7.84
C SER A 121 -12.43 0.17 8.01
N ARG A 122 -13.24 1.16 7.70
CA ARG A 122 -14.65 0.98 7.41
C ARG A 122 -14.84 0.89 5.90
N VAL A 123 -15.52 -0.16 5.46
CA VAL A 123 -15.78 -0.44 4.04
C VAL A 123 -17.27 -0.39 3.79
N TRP A 124 -17.66 0.25 2.70
CA TRP A 124 -19.06 0.36 2.27
C TRP A 124 -19.22 -0.19 0.85
N GLN A 125 -20.15 -1.12 0.69
CA GLN A 125 -20.58 -1.63 -0.60
C GLN A 125 -21.59 -0.67 -1.20
N LEU A 126 -21.38 -0.24 -2.44
CA LEU A 126 -22.19 0.79 -3.10
C LEU A 126 -23.36 0.22 -3.91
N ALA A 127 -23.42 -1.10 -4.08
CA ALA A 127 -24.51 -1.77 -4.79
C ALA A 127 -25.13 -2.87 -3.92
N ASP A 128 -26.43 -3.04 -4.04
CA ASP A 128 -27.17 -4.05 -3.29
C ASP A 128 -26.91 -5.45 -3.89
N ASN A 129 -26.61 -6.43 -3.03
CA ASN A 129 -26.45 -7.83 -3.42
C ASN A 129 -27.73 -8.45 -4.02
N LYS A 130 -28.87 -7.79 -3.83
CA LYS A 130 -30.18 -8.24 -4.34
C LYS A 130 -30.43 -7.88 -5.81
N SER A 131 -29.67 -6.94 -6.35
CA SER A 131 -29.69 -6.66 -7.78
C SER A 131 -28.85 -7.71 -8.50
N ASN A 132 -29.31 -8.18 -9.66
CA ASN A 132 -28.60 -9.13 -10.57
C ASN A 132 -27.22 -8.61 -11.03
N ASN A 133 -26.48 -7.91 -10.18
CA ASN A 133 -25.21 -7.28 -10.52
C ASN A 133 -24.09 -8.31 -10.48
N SER A 134 -23.42 -8.46 -11.61
CA SER A 134 -22.22 -9.30 -11.74
C SER A 134 -21.00 -8.71 -11.04
N TYR A 135 -21.10 -7.51 -10.46
CA TYR A 135 -20.01 -6.84 -9.75
C TYR A 135 -20.56 -5.96 -8.61
N LEU A 136 -19.77 -5.83 -7.56
CA LEU A 136 -20.11 -5.12 -6.34
C LEU A 136 -19.07 -4.05 -6.07
N PRO A 137 -19.31 -2.81 -6.48
CA PRO A 137 -18.40 -1.71 -6.19
C PRO A 137 -18.41 -1.38 -4.69
N TYR A 138 -17.25 -0.96 -4.18
CA TYR A 138 -17.08 -0.56 -2.79
C TYR A 138 -16.07 0.56 -2.64
N VAL A 139 -16.14 1.24 -1.52
CA VAL A 139 -15.17 2.20 -1.04
C VAL A 139 -14.83 1.91 0.42
N GLY A 140 -13.66 2.35 0.86
CA GLY A 140 -13.25 2.21 2.26
C GLY A 140 -12.36 3.36 2.70
N LEU A 141 -12.44 3.65 3.99
CA LEU A 141 -11.58 4.61 4.68
C LEU A 141 -11.09 4.01 5.98
N GLY A 142 -9.83 4.23 6.29
CA GLY A 142 -9.24 3.69 7.51
C GLY A 142 -8.00 4.42 7.97
N GLY A 143 -7.50 3.97 9.09
CA GLY A 143 -6.26 4.43 9.68
C GLY A 143 -5.53 3.29 10.35
N GLY A 144 -4.26 3.50 10.62
CA GLY A 144 -3.42 2.46 11.18
C GLY A 144 -2.06 2.96 11.60
N VAL A 145 -1.14 2.01 11.68
CA VAL A 145 0.24 2.24 12.08
C VAL A 145 1.19 1.61 11.06
N SER A 146 2.38 2.18 10.94
CA SER A 146 3.45 1.66 10.10
C SER A 146 4.59 1.07 10.93
N LEU A 147 5.15 -0.05 10.43
CA LEU A 147 6.30 -0.75 10.98
C LEU A 147 7.35 -0.90 9.88
N PRO A 148 8.06 0.18 9.53
CA PRO A 148 9.05 0.15 8.47
C PRO A 148 10.32 -0.60 8.89
N HIS A 149 10.91 -1.31 7.94
CA HIS A 149 12.31 -1.70 8.01
C HIS A 149 13.15 -0.64 7.31
N VAL A 150 13.95 0.09 8.08
CA VAL A 150 14.70 1.23 7.56
C VAL A 150 16.11 0.79 7.22
N GLU A 151 16.59 1.13 6.01
CA GLU A 151 17.98 0.98 5.63
C GLU A 151 18.52 2.28 5.03
N ILE A 152 19.50 2.87 5.72
CA ILE A 152 20.17 4.12 5.32
C ILE A 152 21.67 3.93 5.44
N ILE A 153 22.42 4.22 4.37
CA ILE A 153 23.88 4.16 4.31
C ILE A 153 24.43 5.46 3.72
N LYS A 154 25.53 5.96 4.33
CA LYS A 154 26.31 7.08 3.81
C LYS A 154 27.78 6.75 3.93
N SER A 155 28.46 6.46 2.83
CA SER A 155 29.84 5.98 2.82
C SER A 155 30.87 7.05 3.18
N SER A 156 30.56 8.33 3.05
CA SER A 156 31.46 9.41 3.48
C SER A 156 31.69 9.43 5.00
N ASN A 157 30.94 8.63 5.75
CA ASN A 157 31.12 8.47 7.19
C ASN A 157 30.90 7.01 7.62
N PRO A 158 31.94 6.16 7.59
CA PRO A 158 31.85 4.77 7.98
C PRO A 158 31.48 4.55 9.45
N THR A 159 31.48 5.60 10.27
CA THR A 159 30.95 5.57 11.64
C THR A 159 29.43 5.71 11.70
N ILE A 160 28.76 6.00 10.58
CA ILE A 160 27.32 5.88 10.49
C ILE A 160 27.03 4.39 10.41
N ALA A 161 26.78 3.80 11.57
CA ALA A 161 26.29 2.44 11.64
C ALA A 161 25.06 2.33 10.73
N ARG A 162 25.05 1.33 9.86
CA ARG A 162 23.92 0.96 9.01
C ARG A 162 22.69 0.85 9.90
N THR A 163 21.69 1.68 9.64
CA THR A 163 20.40 1.50 10.28
C THR A 163 19.73 0.32 9.62
N MET A 164 19.45 -0.70 10.39
CA MET A 164 18.83 -1.91 9.89
C MET A 164 17.92 -2.49 10.96
N GLY A 165 16.61 -2.45 10.73
CA GLY A 165 15.65 -3.06 11.65
C GLY A 165 14.26 -2.47 11.56
N TYR A 166 13.31 -3.23 12.09
CA TYR A 166 11.92 -2.81 12.23
C TYR A 166 11.75 -1.88 13.42
N GLN A 167 10.94 -0.85 13.24
CA GLN A 167 10.56 0.06 14.30
C GLN A 167 9.16 0.60 14.06
N PHE A 168 8.57 1.21 15.09
CA PHE A 168 7.35 1.98 14.92
C PHE A 168 7.65 3.21 14.06
N GLY A 169 7.01 3.30 12.91
CA GLY A 169 7.26 4.38 11.95
C GLY A 169 6.29 5.55 12.05
N GLY A 170 5.16 5.37 12.73
CA GLY A 170 4.14 6.39 12.88
C GLY A 170 2.76 5.96 12.42
N PHE A 171 1.86 6.93 12.34
CA PHE A 171 0.47 6.70 11.98
C PHE A 171 0.27 6.73 10.46
N SER A 172 -0.76 6.01 10.00
CA SER A 172 -1.17 5.98 8.60
C SER A 172 -2.66 6.22 8.46
N GLY A 173 -3.04 6.72 7.27
CA GLY A 173 -4.42 6.79 6.82
C GLY A 173 -4.54 6.13 5.45
N GLN A 174 -5.64 5.46 5.16
CA GLN A 174 -5.87 4.87 3.85
C GLN A 174 -7.26 5.11 3.32
N ALA A 175 -7.35 5.19 1.99
CA ALA A 175 -8.60 5.14 1.25
C ALA A 175 -8.50 4.07 0.18
N GLN A 176 -9.60 3.37 -0.08
CA GLN A 176 -9.66 2.33 -1.09
C GLN A 176 -10.97 2.41 -1.86
N ALA A 177 -10.90 2.06 -3.15
CA ALA A 177 -12.05 1.92 -4.01
C ALA A 177 -11.85 0.73 -4.94
N GLY A 178 -12.86 -0.11 -5.09
CA GLY A 178 -12.72 -1.33 -5.87
C GLY A 178 -14.02 -1.95 -6.28
N ILE A 179 -13.89 -3.08 -6.94
CA ILE A 179 -15.01 -3.94 -7.33
C ILE A 179 -14.74 -5.37 -6.87
N ARG A 180 -15.78 -6.01 -6.32
CA ARG A 180 -15.82 -7.45 -6.07
C ARG A 180 -16.59 -8.11 -7.19
N LEU A 181 -16.02 -9.15 -7.77
CA LEU A 181 -16.62 -9.99 -8.81
C LEU A 181 -16.90 -11.36 -8.19
N PRO A 182 -18.14 -11.71 -7.88
CA PRO A 182 -18.46 -13.04 -7.36
C PRO A 182 -18.10 -14.12 -8.38
N ILE A 183 -17.21 -15.03 -8.00
CA ILE A 183 -16.88 -16.24 -8.77
C ILE A 183 -17.88 -17.35 -8.43
N ASN A 184 -18.18 -17.47 -7.14
CA ASN A 184 -19.20 -18.37 -6.60
C ASN A 184 -19.72 -17.82 -5.26
N SER A 185 -20.55 -18.59 -4.55
CA SER A 185 -21.15 -18.20 -3.27
C SER A 185 -20.14 -17.85 -2.17
N ASN A 186 -18.90 -18.29 -2.29
CA ASN A 186 -17.88 -18.17 -1.25
C ASN A 186 -16.64 -17.39 -1.67
N ILE A 187 -16.44 -17.18 -2.96
CA ILE A 187 -15.21 -16.61 -3.52
C ILE A 187 -15.51 -15.41 -4.40
N ASN A 188 -14.82 -14.31 -4.15
CA ASN A 188 -14.83 -13.14 -5.00
C ASN A 188 -13.43 -12.89 -5.57
N ALA A 189 -13.33 -12.54 -6.85
CA ALA A 189 -12.17 -11.82 -7.35
C ALA A 189 -12.34 -10.33 -7.02
N VAL A 190 -11.25 -9.67 -6.69
CA VAL A 190 -11.27 -8.26 -6.28
C VAL A 190 -10.26 -7.48 -7.10
N PHE A 191 -10.69 -6.32 -7.62
CA PHE A 191 -9.83 -5.29 -8.20
C PHE A 191 -9.96 -4.03 -7.36
N GLU A 192 -8.85 -3.44 -6.95
CA GLU A 192 -8.86 -2.32 -6.03
C GLU A 192 -7.77 -1.31 -6.37
N TYR A 193 -8.07 -0.04 -6.21
CA TYR A 193 -7.12 1.03 -6.06
C TYR A 193 -7.08 1.44 -4.59
N LYS A 194 -5.87 1.51 -4.02
CA LYS A 194 -5.62 1.92 -2.63
C LYS A 194 -4.59 3.03 -2.58
N ILE A 195 -4.91 4.09 -1.86
CA ILE A 195 -3.99 5.16 -1.50
C ILE A 195 -3.72 5.11 -0.01
N THR A 196 -2.44 5.17 0.40
CA THR A 196 -2.05 5.16 1.80
C THR A 196 -1.12 6.35 2.08
N PHE A 197 -1.50 7.17 3.05
CA PHE A 197 -0.68 8.21 3.64
C PHE A 197 0.02 7.65 4.87
N ILE A 198 1.32 7.89 5.03
CA ILE A 198 2.12 7.43 6.16
C ILE A 198 2.93 8.62 6.68
N ALA A 199 2.64 9.07 7.89
CA ALA A 199 3.47 10.05 8.59
C ALA A 199 4.66 9.32 9.22
N LEU A 200 5.76 9.25 8.48
CA LEU A 200 6.93 8.48 8.88
C LEU A 200 7.86 9.31 9.76
N ASP A 201 8.17 8.78 10.94
CA ASP A 201 9.13 9.33 11.89
C ASP A 201 9.92 8.15 12.47
N VAL A 202 11.17 8.00 12.02
CA VAL A 202 12.02 6.86 12.38
C VAL A 202 13.35 7.31 12.92
N GLU A 203 13.89 6.52 13.85
CA GLU A 203 15.23 6.70 14.36
C GLU A 203 16.23 5.95 13.49
N THR A 204 17.35 6.61 13.22
CA THR A 204 18.48 5.99 12.52
C THR A 204 19.64 5.81 13.48
N ALA A 205 20.64 5.02 13.10
CA ALA A 205 21.82 4.80 13.91
C ALA A 205 22.47 6.12 14.36
N ALA A 206 23.06 6.14 15.54
CA ALA A 206 23.60 7.31 16.21
C ALA A 206 22.54 8.35 16.65
N SER A 207 21.34 7.89 17.03
CA SER A 207 20.25 8.73 17.55
C SER A 207 19.85 9.87 16.61
N ARG A 208 19.83 9.59 15.31
CA ARG A 208 19.40 10.50 14.26
C ARG A 208 17.95 10.26 13.95
N SER A 209 17.23 11.29 13.53
CA SER A 209 15.86 11.17 13.08
C SER A 209 15.74 11.29 11.57
N PHE A 210 14.80 10.55 10.98
CA PHE A 210 14.40 10.65 9.60
C PHE A 210 12.90 10.81 9.56
N LYS A 211 12.43 11.93 9.01
CA LYS A 211 11.00 12.24 8.94
C LYS A 211 10.56 12.54 7.51
N THR A 212 9.51 11.88 7.07
CA THR A 212 8.88 12.17 5.79
C THR A 212 7.41 11.76 5.81
N ASN A 213 6.60 12.39 4.97
CA ASN A 213 5.24 11.96 4.72
C ASN A 213 5.20 11.23 3.37
N LEU A 214 4.96 9.92 3.41
CA LEU A 214 4.83 9.11 2.21
C LEU A 214 3.37 9.00 1.78
N VAL A 215 3.14 9.08 0.48
CA VAL A 215 1.86 8.73 -0.14
C VAL A 215 2.11 7.61 -1.12
N THR A 216 1.58 6.43 -0.84
CA THR A 216 1.66 5.29 -1.75
C THR A 216 0.35 5.08 -2.49
N ASN A 217 0.45 4.68 -3.75
CA ASN A 217 -0.66 4.41 -4.65
C ASN A 217 -0.52 2.98 -5.16
N ALA A 218 -1.51 2.14 -4.94
CA ALA A 218 -1.46 0.74 -5.32
C ALA A 218 -2.66 0.32 -6.16
N ILE A 219 -2.39 -0.53 -7.15
CA ILE A 219 -3.41 -1.28 -7.89
C ILE A 219 -3.31 -2.72 -7.44
N ASN A 220 -4.36 -3.23 -6.84
CA ASN A 220 -4.43 -4.55 -6.24
C ASN A 220 -5.35 -5.48 -7.02
N ILE A 221 -4.95 -6.74 -7.10
CA ILE A 221 -5.77 -7.85 -7.54
C ILE A 221 -5.74 -8.90 -6.42
N GLY A 222 -6.89 -9.42 -6.06
CA GLY A 222 -6.97 -10.38 -4.96
C GLY A 222 -8.12 -11.35 -5.07
N ILE A 223 -8.11 -12.29 -4.14
CA ILE A 223 -9.18 -13.25 -3.91
C ILE A 223 -9.66 -13.08 -2.48
N GLU A 224 -10.97 -12.98 -2.31
CA GLU A 224 -11.68 -12.91 -1.02
C GLU A 224 -12.59 -14.14 -0.88
N PHE A 225 -12.57 -14.80 0.28
CA PHE A 225 -13.31 -16.03 0.56
C PHE A 225 -13.91 -16.08 1.97
#